data_7e7f63402eb1e91f228ec2e139985054
#
_entry.id   7e7f63402eb1e91f228ec2e139985054
#
_cell.length_a   1.000
_cell.length_b   1.000
_cell.length_c   1.000
_cell.angle_alpha   90.00
_cell.angle_beta   90.00
_cell.angle_gamma   90.00
#
_symmetry.space_group_name_H-M   'P 1'
#
loop_
_entity.id
_entity.type
_entity.pdbx_description
1 polymer ?
#
loop_
_entity_poly.entity_id
_entity_poly.type
_entity_poly.pdbx_seq_one_letter_code
_entity_poly.pdbx_strand_id
1 'polypeptide(L)'
;MTLRMTDEQLQAHMVRLRNLSDRYPVRTHRMRTNEDEAQDAKAEARPQIRRIKANGPRIIPERKVLAGCLELLAAHPKVAFHWRHNTGMVFFDGRAVRFGFKGCSDIIAVLKGGRFLAVECKATDKQPSADQVAFLARVHAAGALGVCVDDPAKLAKFLGLLGR
;
A
#
# COMPACT_ATOMS: atom_id res chain seq x y z
N MET A 1 -31.27 10.39 8.22
CA MET A 1 -31.02 11.30 9.37
C MET A 1 -29.52 11.34 9.61
N THR A 2 -28.82 12.37 9.13
CA THR A 2 -27.35 12.46 9.21
C THR A 2 -27.01 13.10 10.55
N LEU A 3 -26.51 12.31 11.50
CA LEU A 3 -26.01 12.81 12.79
C LEU A 3 -24.75 13.66 12.52
N ARG A 4 -24.92 14.98 12.50
CA ARG A 4 -23.78 15.91 12.53
C ARG A 4 -23.37 16.09 13.98
N MET A 5 -22.12 15.80 14.27
CA MET A 5 -21.51 16.14 15.56
C MET A 5 -21.48 17.66 15.72
N THR A 6 -21.76 18.15 16.94
CA THR A 6 -21.56 19.56 17.27
C THR A 6 -20.06 19.90 17.33
N ASP A 7 -19.69 21.16 17.19
CA ASP A 7 -18.29 21.59 17.25
C ASP A 7 -17.63 21.21 18.59
N GLU A 8 -18.37 21.23 19.67
CA GLU A 8 -17.90 20.82 20.99
C GLU A 8 -17.63 19.30 21.06
N GLN A 9 -18.50 18.48 20.46
CA GLN A 9 -18.31 17.03 20.34
C GLN A 9 -17.12 16.72 19.44
N LEU A 10 -16.90 17.47 18.38
CA LEU A 10 -15.78 17.32 17.48
C LEU A 10 -14.47 17.68 18.20
N GLN A 11 -14.45 18.78 18.96
CA GLN A 11 -13.29 19.17 19.76
C GLN A 11 -12.94 18.13 20.84
N ALA A 12 -13.93 17.62 21.57
CA ALA A 12 -13.72 16.58 22.55
C ALA A 12 -13.20 15.28 21.92
N HIS A 13 -13.66 14.95 20.71
CA HIS A 13 -13.17 13.80 19.94
C HIS A 13 -11.71 14.00 19.50
N MET A 14 -11.35 15.18 19.02
CA MET A 14 -9.98 15.52 18.61
C MET A 14 -9.00 15.47 19.79
N VAL A 15 -9.41 15.94 20.98
CA VAL A 15 -8.59 15.82 22.20
C VAL A 15 -8.40 14.36 22.60
N ARG A 16 -9.43 13.50 22.48
CA ARG A 16 -9.28 12.05 22.71
C ARG A 16 -8.32 11.38 21.73
N LEU A 17 -8.38 11.74 20.45
CA LEU A 17 -7.46 11.21 19.44
C LEU A 17 -6.01 11.66 19.70
N ARG A 18 -5.79 12.90 20.13
CA ARG A 18 -4.48 13.40 20.52
C ARG A 18 -3.90 12.63 21.70
N ASN A 19 -4.69 12.41 22.74
CA ASN A 19 -4.28 11.63 23.92
C ASN A 19 -4.01 10.15 23.60
N LEU A 20 -4.68 9.58 22.60
CA LEU A 20 -4.40 8.24 22.08
C LEU A 20 -3.08 8.22 21.30
N SER A 21 -2.79 9.24 20.50
CA SER A 21 -1.52 9.38 19.78
C SER A 21 -0.32 9.48 20.74
N ASP A 22 -0.47 10.22 21.85
CA ASP A 22 0.57 10.35 22.88
C ASP A 22 0.78 9.05 23.67
N ARG A 23 -0.29 8.27 23.86
CA ARG A 23 -0.24 6.99 24.57
C ARG A 23 0.29 5.84 23.73
N TYR A 24 0.17 5.94 22.40
CA TYR A 24 0.68 4.98 21.42
C TYR A 24 1.53 5.70 20.36
N PRO A 25 2.74 6.14 20.71
CA PRO A 25 3.62 6.78 19.74
C PRO A 25 3.86 5.81 18.58
N VAL A 26 3.55 6.25 17.35
CA VAL A 26 3.90 5.51 16.15
C VAL A 26 5.41 5.31 16.19
N ARG A 27 5.86 4.06 16.33
CA ARG A 27 7.28 3.73 16.21
C ARG A 27 7.70 4.15 14.80
N THR A 28 8.35 5.30 14.72
CA THR A 28 9.05 5.69 13.50
C THR A 28 10.06 4.59 13.19
N HIS A 29 10.02 4.05 12.00
CA HIS A 29 11.03 3.11 11.53
C HIS A 29 12.41 3.66 11.88
N ARG A 30 13.23 2.80 12.51
CA ARG A 30 14.63 3.11 12.80
C ARG A 30 15.25 3.68 11.52
N MET A 31 15.73 4.92 11.59
CA MET A 31 16.51 5.49 10.50
C MET A 31 17.67 4.55 10.18
N ARG A 32 17.87 4.25 8.90
CA ARG A 32 19.01 3.47 8.44
C ARG A 32 20.30 4.13 8.94
N THR A 33 21.18 3.34 9.49
CA THR A 33 22.49 3.83 9.93
C THR A 33 23.47 3.77 8.75
N ASN A 34 24.56 4.54 8.85
CA ASN A 34 25.65 4.48 7.84
C ASN A 34 26.22 3.06 7.66
N GLU A 35 26.08 2.18 8.66
CA GLU A 35 26.45 0.77 8.57
C GLU A 35 25.52 -0.06 7.68
N ASP A 36 24.21 0.26 7.70
CA ASP A 36 23.23 -0.39 6.82
C ASP A 36 23.48 0.00 5.36
N GLU A 37 23.87 1.26 5.11
CA GLU A 37 24.25 1.75 3.78
C GLU A 37 25.57 1.13 3.27
N ALA A 38 26.54 0.93 4.18
CA ALA A 38 27.81 0.28 3.84
C ALA A 38 27.65 -1.23 3.54
N GLN A 39 26.68 -1.89 4.16
CA GLN A 39 26.34 -3.29 3.86
C GLN A 39 25.62 -3.41 2.50
N ASP A 40 24.73 -2.48 2.20
CA ASP A 40 24.05 -2.42 0.89
C ASP A 40 25.04 -2.14 -0.24
N ALA A 41 26.00 -1.23 -0.04
CA ALA A 41 27.08 -0.93 -1.00
C ALA A 41 27.98 -2.15 -1.26
N LYS A 42 28.28 -2.96 -0.23
CA LYS A 42 29.00 -4.23 -0.41
C LYS A 42 28.19 -5.30 -1.13
N ALA A 43 26.86 -5.30 -0.98
CA ALA A 43 25.98 -6.22 -1.68
C ALA A 43 25.85 -5.86 -3.17
N GLU A 44 25.92 -4.56 -3.52
CA GLU A 44 25.92 -4.08 -4.91
C GLU A 44 27.24 -4.34 -5.65
N ALA A 45 28.36 -4.47 -4.93
CA ALA A 45 29.69 -4.75 -5.48
C ALA A 45 29.89 -6.22 -5.91
N ARG A 46 28.89 -7.12 -5.74
CA ARG A 46 28.93 -8.43 -6.38
C ARG A 46 28.81 -8.26 -7.88
N PRO A 47 29.74 -8.81 -8.70
CA PRO A 47 29.66 -8.71 -10.14
C PRO A 47 28.31 -9.30 -10.58
N GLN A 48 27.41 -8.43 -11.03
CA GLN A 48 26.19 -8.85 -11.67
C GLN A 48 26.60 -9.52 -12.97
N ILE A 49 26.66 -10.85 -12.98
CA ILE A 49 26.67 -11.61 -14.23
C ILE A 49 25.35 -11.24 -14.92
N ARG A 50 25.39 -10.22 -15.75
CA ARG A 50 24.33 -9.84 -16.66
C ARG A 50 24.14 -11.01 -17.63
N ARG A 51 23.29 -11.96 -17.25
CA ARG A 51 22.65 -12.80 -18.26
C ARG A 51 21.77 -11.84 -19.06
N ILE A 52 22.28 -11.40 -20.20
CA ILE A 52 21.50 -10.79 -21.26
C ILE A 52 20.51 -11.88 -21.70
N LYS A 53 19.34 -11.93 -21.09
CA LYS A 53 18.19 -12.65 -21.64
C LYS A 53 17.77 -11.84 -22.86
N ALA A 54 18.14 -12.33 -24.04
CA ALA A 54 17.69 -11.81 -25.30
C ALA A 54 16.17 -11.62 -25.30
N ASN A 55 15.72 -10.39 -25.59
CA ASN A 55 14.42 -10.02 -26.17
C ASN A 55 13.11 -10.63 -25.61
N GLY A 56 13.03 -11.00 -24.34
CA GLY A 56 11.76 -11.31 -23.68
C GLY A 56 11.12 -10.06 -23.08
N PRO A 57 9.78 -10.01 -22.91
CA PRO A 57 9.13 -8.91 -22.23
C PRO A 57 9.74 -8.68 -20.84
N ARG A 58 10.01 -7.42 -20.51
CA ARG A 58 10.66 -7.05 -19.24
C ARG A 58 9.76 -7.41 -18.06
N ILE A 59 10.15 -8.45 -17.30
CA ILE A 59 9.43 -8.84 -16.08
C ILE A 59 9.78 -7.83 -14.98
N ILE A 60 8.78 -7.13 -14.47
CA ILE A 60 8.89 -6.23 -13.32
C ILE A 60 8.53 -7.06 -12.07
N PRO A 61 9.46 -7.25 -11.12
CA PRO A 61 9.15 -7.94 -9.87
C PRO A 61 8.10 -7.17 -9.04
N GLU A 62 7.22 -7.89 -8.36
CA GLU A 62 6.12 -7.33 -7.55
C GLU A 62 6.59 -6.26 -6.56
N ARG A 63 7.71 -6.49 -5.87
CA ARG A 63 8.31 -5.50 -4.96
C ARG A 63 8.62 -4.15 -5.62
N LYS A 64 9.00 -4.15 -6.91
CA LYS A 64 9.27 -2.91 -7.66
C LYS A 64 7.98 -2.24 -8.11
N VAL A 65 6.97 -3.03 -8.49
CA VAL A 65 5.64 -2.51 -8.78
C VAL A 65 5.06 -1.84 -7.53
N LEU A 66 5.12 -2.53 -6.37
CA LEU A 66 4.66 -2.01 -5.09
C LEU A 66 5.36 -0.70 -4.71
N ALA A 67 6.69 -0.66 -4.78
CA ALA A 67 7.48 0.55 -4.47
C ALA A 67 7.08 1.73 -5.37
N GLY A 68 7.04 1.51 -6.69
CA GLY A 68 6.65 2.56 -7.64
C GLY A 68 5.20 3.02 -7.48
N CYS A 69 4.27 2.13 -7.09
CA CYS A 69 2.90 2.51 -6.77
C CYS A 69 2.82 3.38 -5.51
N LEU A 70 3.60 3.06 -4.46
CA LEU A 70 3.65 3.87 -3.24
C LEU A 70 4.22 5.27 -3.52
N GLU A 71 5.31 5.37 -4.28
CA GLU A 71 5.90 6.64 -4.70
C GLU A 71 4.91 7.48 -5.54
N LEU A 72 4.23 6.84 -6.48
CA LEU A 72 3.21 7.49 -7.31
C LEU A 72 2.08 8.05 -6.45
N LEU A 73 1.54 7.25 -5.51
CA LEU A 73 0.44 7.67 -4.64
C LEU A 73 0.85 8.81 -3.72
N ALA A 74 2.10 8.80 -3.22
CA ALA A 74 2.65 9.87 -2.39
C ALA A 74 2.69 11.22 -3.12
N ALA A 75 3.01 11.20 -4.41
CA ALA A 75 3.13 12.41 -5.23
C ALA A 75 1.81 12.84 -5.92
N HIS A 76 0.79 11.97 -5.95
CA HIS A 76 -0.38 12.21 -6.78
C HIS A 76 -1.37 13.19 -6.15
N PRO A 77 -1.76 14.29 -6.82
CA PRO A 77 -2.56 15.38 -6.25
C PRO A 77 -3.97 14.98 -5.80
N LYS A 78 -4.54 13.89 -6.35
CA LYS A 78 -5.86 13.36 -5.98
C LYS A 78 -5.83 12.47 -4.74
N VAL A 79 -4.65 12.04 -4.26
CA VAL A 79 -4.49 11.20 -3.08
C VAL A 79 -4.39 12.07 -1.84
N ALA A 80 -5.22 11.78 -0.83
CA ALA A 80 -5.15 12.46 0.46
C ALA A 80 -4.09 11.80 1.35
N PHE A 81 -4.14 10.49 1.47
CA PHE A 81 -3.14 9.67 2.16
C PHE A 81 -3.26 8.21 1.70
N HIS A 82 -2.21 7.43 1.94
CA HIS A 82 -2.15 6.02 1.63
C HIS A 82 -1.23 5.29 2.61
N TRP A 83 -1.34 3.97 2.66
CA TRP A 83 -0.42 3.12 3.42
C TRP A 83 -0.29 1.75 2.76
N ARG A 84 0.84 1.14 2.97
CA ARG A 84 1.02 -0.26 2.63
C ARG A 84 0.24 -1.11 3.62
N HIS A 85 -0.60 -2.01 3.10
CA HIS A 85 -1.36 -2.94 3.91
C HIS A 85 -0.65 -4.30 3.90
N ASN A 86 -0.07 -4.67 5.04
CA ASN A 86 0.55 -5.98 5.19
C ASN A 86 -0.48 -6.95 5.76
N THR A 87 -0.60 -8.10 5.12
CA THR A 87 -1.36 -9.24 5.65
C THR A 87 -0.41 -10.38 5.94
N GLY A 88 -0.69 -11.17 6.95
CA GLY A 88 0.18 -12.28 7.27
C GLY A 88 -0.27 -13.06 8.48
N MET A 89 0.58 -14.00 8.86
CA MET A 89 0.42 -14.79 10.06
C MET A 89 1.78 -14.91 10.74
N VAL A 90 1.81 -14.67 12.04
CA VAL A 90 2.99 -14.92 12.87
C VAL A 90 2.63 -15.93 13.94
N PHE A 91 3.61 -16.71 14.36
CA PHE A 91 3.48 -17.56 15.53
C PHE A 91 4.07 -16.81 16.73
N PHE A 92 3.24 -16.61 17.74
CA PHE A 92 3.64 -15.97 18.97
C PHE A 92 3.20 -16.88 20.12
N ASP A 93 4.14 -17.29 20.97
CA ASP A 93 3.91 -18.17 22.11
C ASP A 93 3.09 -19.44 21.74
N GLY A 94 3.51 -20.11 20.65
CA GLY A 94 2.87 -21.33 20.14
C GLY A 94 1.48 -21.11 19.49
N ARG A 95 1.00 -19.88 19.42
CA ARG A 95 -0.30 -19.52 18.81
C ARG A 95 -0.10 -18.83 17.47
N ALA A 96 -0.91 -19.22 16.49
CA ALA A 96 -0.97 -18.52 15.20
C ALA A 96 -1.79 -17.23 15.34
N VAL A 97 -1.15 -16.09 15.14
CA VAL A 97 -1.81 -14.77 15.11
C VAL A 97 -1.83 -14.27 13.68
N ARG A 98 -3.03 -14.12 13.11
CA ARG A 98 -3.23 -13.56 11.78
C ARG A 98 -3.47 -12.05 11.89
N PHE A 99 -2.80 -11.26 11.07
CA PHE A 99 -3.04 -9.83 10.92
C PHE A 99 -3.51 -9.53 9.49
N GLY A 100 -4.40 -8.56 9.35
CA GLY A 100 -5.16 -8.32 8.14
C GLY A 100 -6.15 -9.46 7.85
N PHE A 101 -6.78 -9.42 6.70
CA PHE A 101 -7.62 -10.51 6.21
C PHE A 101 -7.15 -10.98 4.83
N LYS A 102 -7.39 -12.25 4.56
CA LYS A 102 -6.95 -12.92 3.34
C LYS A 102 -7.54 -12.24 2.10
N GLY A 103 -6.69 -11.97 1.12
CA GLY A 103 -7.09 -11.33 -0.14
C GLY A 103 -7.15 -9.81 -0.10
N CYS A 104 -6.89 -9.15 1.05
CA CYS A 104 -6.80 -7.71 1.09
C CYS A 104 -5.65 -7.20 0.22
N SER A 105 -5.87 -6.09 -0.48
CA SER A 105 -4.89 -5.48 -1.38
C SER A 105 -3.65 -4.95 -0.66
N ASP A 106 -2.53 -4.87 -1.38
CA ASP A 106 -1.20 -4.47 -0.87
C ASP A 106 -1.14 -3.01 -0.41
N ILE A 107 -1.90 -2.13 -1.06
CA ILE A 107 -1.95 -0.70 -0.72
C ILE A 107 -3.41 -0.29 -0.58
N ILE A 108 -3.67 0.47 0.47
CA ILE A 108 -4.94 1.16 0.69
C ILE A 108 -4.68 2.66 0.62
N ALA A 109 -5.56 3.37 -0.08
CA ALA A 109 -5.48 4.83 -0.18
C ALA A 109 -6.86 5.45 0.01
N VAL A 110 -6.86 6.70 0.43
CA VAL A 110 -8.03 7.57 0.45
C VAL A 110 -7.77 8.74 -0.49
N LEU A 111 -8.66 8.91 -1.44
CA LEU A 111 -8.59 10.03 -2.37
C LEU A 111 -9.17 11.30 -1.73
N LYS A 112 -8.77 12.46 -2.22
CA LYS A 112 -9.42 13.73 -1.84
C LYS A 112 -10.92 13.63 -2.15
N GLY A 113 -11.75 13.99 -1.19
CA GLY A 113 -13.19 13.74 -1.23
C GLY A 113 -13.62 12.44 -0.53
N GLY A 114 -12.68 11.70 0.09
CA GLY A 114 -12.97 10.57 0.98
C GLY A 114 -13.18 9.22 0.27
N ARG A 115 -13.03 9.14 -1.05
CA ARG A 115 -13.22 7.89 -1.78
C ARG A 115 -12.10 6.90 -1.50
N PHE A 116 -12.47 5.69 -1.12
CA PHE A 116 -11.54 4.60 -0.84
C PHE A 116 -10.96 4.02 -2.15
N LEU A 117 -9.67 3.68 -2.13
CA LEU A 117 -8.96 3.04 -3.24
C LEU A 117 -8.13 1.87 -2.69
N ALA A 118 -8.35 0.68 -3.23
CA ALA A 118 -7.54 -0.50 -3.02
C ALA A 118 -6.66 -0.77 -4.24
N VAL A 119 -5.36 -0.96 -4.02
CA VAL A 119 -4.41 -1.27 -5.10
C VAL A 119 -3.72 -2.59 -4.80
N GLU A 120 -3.95 -3.57 -5.65
CA GLU A 120 -3.26 -4.85 -5.66
C GLU A 120 -2.08 -4.77 -6.62
N CYS A 121 -0.88 -5.16 -6.18
CA CYS A 121 0.33 -5.14 -6.98
C CYS A 121 0.73 -6.56 -7.36
N LYS A 122 1.07 -6.79 -8.62
CA LYS A 122 1.55 -8.08 -9.12
C LYS A 122 2.82 -7.91 -9.95
N ALA A 123 3.66 -8.96 -9.98
CA ALA A 123 4.67 -9.03 -11.01
C ALA A 123 4.00 -9.13 -12.39
N THR A 124 4.69 -8.65 -13.44
CA THR A 124 4.12 -8.56 -14.80
C THR A 124 3.63 -9.92 -15.36
N ASP A 125 4.19 -11.02 -14.86
CA ASP A 125 3.85 -12.39 -15.27
C ASP A 125 2.85 -13.09 -14.31
N LYS A 126 2.31 -12.38 -13.32
CA LYS A 126 1.44 -12.94 -12.28
C LYS A 126 0.03 -12.37 -12.32
N GLN A 127 -0.92 -13.18 -11.88
CA GLN A 127 -2.32 -12.81 -11.75
C GLN A 127 -2.73 -12.74 -10.28
N PRO A 128 -3.73 -11.95 -9.93
CA PRO A 128 -4.28 -11.92 -8.57
C PRO A 128 -4.92 -13.28 -8.22
N SER A 129 -4.85 -13.66 -6.94
CA SER A 129 -5.53 -14.85 -6.43
C SER A 129 -7.05 -14.67 -6.41
N ALA A 130 -7.80 -15.77 -6.30
CA ALA A 130 -9.26 -15.73 -6.18
C ALA A 130 -9.74 -14.85 -5.00
N ASP A 131 -9.05 -14.92 -3.86
CA ASP A 131 -9.38 -14.10 -2.69
C ASP A 131 -9.15 -12.60 -2.96
N GLN A 132 -8.09 -12.22 -3.68
CA GLN A 132 -7.80 -10.85 -4.07
C GLN A 132 -8.82 -10.33 -5.09
N VAL A 133 -9.21 -11.16 -6.06
CA VAL A 133 -10.29 -10.82 -7.01
C VAL A 133 -11.60 -10.59 -6.25
N ALA A 134 -11.97 -11.49 -5.32
CA ALA A 134 -13.17 -11.35 -4.51
C ALA A 134 -13.15 -10.09 -3.64
N PHE A 135 -11.99 -9.74 -3.07
CA PHE A 135 -11.84 -8.50 -2.31
C PHE A 135 -12.05 -7.26 -3.19
N LEU A 136 -11.40 -7.18 -4.35
CA LEU A 136 -11.58 -6.06 -5.28
C LEU A 136 -13.03 -5.95 -5.76
N ALA A 137 -13.72 -7.07 -6.01
CA ALA A 137 -15.13 -7.07 -6.37
C ALA A 137 -16.01 -6.50 -5.25
N ARG A 138 -15.74 -6.83 -3.98
CA ARG A 138 -16.44 -6.24 -2.82
C ARG A 138 -16.18 -4.74 -2.69
N VAL A 139 -14.94 -4.28 -2.94
CA VAL A 139 -14.59 -2.86 -2.96
C VAL A 139 -15.42 -2.12 -4.01
N HIS A 140 -15.54 -2.67 -5.23
CA HIS A 140 -16.37 -2.10 -6.29
C HIS A 140 -17.86 -2.10 -5.93
N ALA A 141 -18.39 -3.19 -5.38
CA ALA A 141 -19.79 -3.29 -4.96
C ALA A 141 -20.16 -2.25 -3.88
N ALA A 142 -19.18 -1.85 -3.05
CA ALA A 142 -19.32 -0.78 -2.06
C ALA A 142 -19.21 0.64 -2.65
N GLY A 143 -19.10 0.80 -3.98
CA GLY A 143 -18.95 2.10 -4.65
C GLY A 143 -17.54 2.71 -4.55
N ALA A 144 -16.58 1.95 -4.03
CA ALA A 144 -15.18 2.34 -3.91
C ALA A 144 -14.38 1.93 -5.16
N LEU A 145 -13.10 2.23 -5.18
CA LEU A 145 -12.19 1.93 -6.28
C LEU A 145 -11.27 0.78 -5.92
N GLY A 146 -11.14 -0.18 -6.82
CA GLY A 146 -10.20 -1.29 -6.69
C GLY A 146 -9.47 -1.51 -8.02
N VAL A 147 -8.16 -1.71 -7.98
CA VAL A 147 -7.37 -1.96 -9.19
C VAL A 147 -6.26 -2.96 -8.88
N CYS A 148 -6.01 -3.87 -9.84
CA CYS A 148 -4.83 -4.72 -9.84
C CYS A 148 -3.87 -4.21 -10.92
N VAL A 149 -2.61 -3.98 -10.56
CA VAL A 149 -1.59 -3.43 -11.46
C VAL A 149 -0.29 -4.23 -11.39
N ASP A 150 0.37 -4.35 -12.51
CA ASP A 150 1.67 -4.99 -12.69
C ASP A 150 2.74 -3.98 -13.16
N ASP A 151 2.34 -2.70 -13.28
CA ASP A 151 3.18 -1.56 -13.63
C ASP A 151 2.61 -0.30 -12.97
N PRO A 152 3.42 0.54 -12.29
CA PRO A 152 2.99 1.82 -11.75
C PRO A 152 2.37 2.75 -12.79
N ALA A 153 2.78 2.67 -14.06
CA ALA A 153 2.18 3.45 -15.14
C ALA A 153 0.70 3.13 -15.37
N LYS A 154 0.26 1.90 -15.12
CA LYS A 154 -1.16 1.52 -15.17
C LYS A 154 -1.97 2.19 -14.06
N LEU A 155 -1.38 2.30 -12.85
CA LEU A 155 -2.00 3.04 -11.75
C LEU A 155 -2.08 4.54 -12.06
N ALA A 156 -1.02 5.14 -12.63
CA ALA A 156 -1.03 6.53 -13.05
C ALA A 156 -2.13 6.82 -14.07
N LYS A 157 -2.27 5.96 -15.07
CA LYS A 157 -3.34 6.05 -16.07
C LYS A 157 -4.72 5.93 -15.43
N PHE A 158 -4.92 4.97 -14.52
CA PHE A 158 -6.17 4.77 -13.78
C PHE A 158 -6.55 6.03 -13.00
N LEU A 159 -5.63 6.60 -12.22
CA LEU A 159 -5.84 7.83 -11.45
C LEU A 159 -6.09 9.05 -12.36
N GLY A 160 -5.48 9.08 -13.53
CA GLY A 160 -5.69 10.11 -14.56
C GLY A 160 -7.14 10.15 -15.07
N LEU A 161 -7.80 8.98 -15.15
CA LEU A 161 -9.19 8.85 -15.61
C LEU A 161 -10.22 9.27 -14.55
N LEU A 162 -9.85 9.34 -13.27
CA LEU A 162 -10.74 9.67 -12.16
C LEU A 162 -11.01 11.19 -12.06
N GLY A 163 -11.44 11.84 -13.06
CA GLY A 163 -11.69 13.28 -12.92
C GLY A 163 -11.79 14.07 -14.22
N ARG A 164 -12.25 13.37 -15.20
CA ARG A 164 -12.90 13.99 -16.36
C ARG A 164 -14.40 13.93 -16.21
#